data_81a7878357e0b07527ad098eb8a17993
#
_entry.id   81a7878357e0b07527ad098eb8a17993
#
_cell.length_a   1.000
_cell.length_b   1.000
_cell.length_c   1.000
_cell.angle_alpha   90.00
_cell.angle_beta   90.00
_cell.angle_gamma   90.00
#
_symmetry.space_group_name_H-M   'P 1'
#
loop_
_entity.id
_entity.type
_entity.pdbx_description
1 polymer ?
#
loop_
_entity_poly.entity_id
_entity_poly.type
_entity_poly.pdbx_seq_one_letter_code
_entity_poly.pdbx_strand_id
1 'polypeptide(L)'
;FEASGGGVTVSGGEALMQMDSVGELFSRLKQRNVHTLIQTAGLFNYKVFENLVLPYTDTIYFDLKLMDSDAHKQYCGVPNHSIHENFRKVQALARDSVIEVLPRVPLVPFITDTDENLSAIADFMLENGVKNMQILPYNPIWLDKLPRFGSVQRLDFGEGTGKFMPDAELDRCTEIFESRGIHVHCHR
;
A
#
# COMPACT_ATOMS: atom_id res chain seq x y z
N PHE A 1 7.14 23.60 -3.43
CA PHE A 1 5.93 23.18 -2.72
C PHE A 1 4.97 24.36 -2.52
N GLU A 2 5.43 25.52 -2.09
CA GLU A 2 4.57 26.71 -1.83
C GLU A 2 3.73 27.10 -3.05
N ALA A 3 4.29 27.06 -4.26
CA ALA A 3 3.60 27.45 -5.49
C ALA A 3 2.60 26.40 -6.02
N SER A 4 2.76 25.14 -5.67
CA SER A 4 1.95 24.02 -6.22
C SER A 4 0.97 23.42 -5.22
N GLY A 5 1.04 23.80 -3.95
CA GLY A 5 0.29 23.14 -2.87
C GLY A 5 0.67 21.67 -2.66
N GLY A 6 1.83 21.27 -3.17
CA GLY A 6 2.32 19.90 -3.08
C GLY A 6 2.88 19.54 -1.70
N GLY A 7 3.28 18.29 -1.53
CA GLY A 7 3.81 17.74 -0.29
C GLY A 7 5.03 16.86 -0.48
N VAL A 8 5.42 16.18 0.59
CA VAL A 8 6.49 15.20 0.60
C VAL A 8 5.90 13.82 0.86
N THR A 9 6.19 12.89 -0.03
CA THR A 9 5.88 11.48 0.14
C THR A 9 7.15 10.74 0.55
N VAL A 10 7.08 10.02 1.67
CA VAL A 10 8.13 9.09 2.07
C VAL A 10 7.70 7.67 1.73
N SER A 11 8.55 6.98 0.98
CA SER A 11 8.35 5.62 0.49
C SER A 11 9.69 4.87 0.53
N GLY A 12 9.75 3.67 -0.01
CA GLY A 12 10.96 2.88 -0.11
C GLY A 12 10.66 1.40 -0.01
N GLY A 13 11.51 0.59 0.64
CA GLY A 13 11.15 -0.77 1.02
C GLY A 13 10.01 -0.75 2.04
N GLU A 14 10.34 -0.57 3.34
CA GLU A 14 9.35 -0.19 4.36
C GLU A 14 9.89 1.05 5.10
N ALA A 15 9.31 2.19 4.81
CA ALA A 15 9.78 3.48 5.34
C ALA A 15 9.69 3.53 6.88
N LEU A 16 8.70 2.84 7.46
CA LEU A 16 8.48 2.79 8.90
C LEU A 16 9.45 1.86 9.65
N MET A 17 10.43 1.27 8.96
CA MET A 17 11.60 0.68 9.64
C MET A 17 12.54 1.75 10.21
N GLN A 18 12.41 3.01 9.81
CA GLN A 18 13.22 4.15 10.27
C GLN A 18 12.35 5.26 10.86
N MET A 19 11.46 4.90 11.78
CA MET A 19 10.43 5.81 12.31
C MET A 19 11.01 7.06 12.98
N ASP A 20 12.16 6.98 13.65
CA ASP A 20 12.81 8.16 14.25
C ASP A 20 13.16 9.20 13.18
N SER A 21 13.79 8.78 12.08
CA SER A 21 14.18 9.66 10.98
C SER A 21 12.97 10.20 10.23
N VAL A 22 11.95 9.35 9.99
CA VAL A 22 10.71 9.77 9.34
C VAL A 22 9.93 10.76 10.19
N GLY A 23 9.81 10.50 11.48
CA GLY A 23 9.12 11.38 12.42
C GLY A 23 9.81 12.75 12.53
N GLU A 24 11.14 12.78 12.62
CA GLU A 24 11.91 14.03 12.62
C GLU A 24 11.70 14.81 11.31
N LEU A 25 11.79 14.14 10.16
CA LEU A 25 11.56 14.76 8.85
C LEU A 25 10.14 15.36 8.79
N PHE A 26 9.12 14.58 9.13
CA PHE A 26 7.72 15.02 9.07
C PHE A 26 7.44 16.16 10.04
N SER A 27 7.98 16.12 11.25
CA SER A 27 7.88 17.22 12.20
C SER A 27 8.43 18.54 11.63
N ARG A 28 9.61 18.50 10.99
CA ARG A 28 10.21 19.69 10.34
C ARG A 28 9.40 20.19 9.14
N LEU A 29 8.79 19.27 8.37
CA LEU A 29 7.91 19.61 7.24
C LEU A 29 6.63 20.28 7.73
N LYS A 30 6.02 19.77 8.79
CA LYS A 30 4.81 20.37 9.40
C LYS A 30 5.05 21.78 9.93
N GLN A 31 6.22 22.08 10.50
CA GLN A 31 6.60 23.43 10.90
C GLN A 31 6.64 24.43 9.73
N ARG A 32 6.73 23.92 8.49
CA ARG A 32 6.71 24.70 7.24
C ARG A 32 5.39 24.59 6.47
N ASN A 33 4.35 24.05 7.08
CA ASN A 33 3.04 23.79 6.46
C ASN A 33 3.14 22.94 5.16
N VAL A 34 4.11 22.02 5.09
CA VAL A 34 4.24 21.10 3.97
C VAL A 34 3.43 19.85 4.29
N HIS A 35 2.58 19.44 3.35
CA HIS A 35 1.78 18.20 3.45
C HIS A 35 2.69 16.97 3.46
N THR A 36 2.38 16.00 4.32
CA THR A 36 3.19 14.79 4.52
C THR A 36 2.38 13.54 4.21
N LEU A 37 2.97 12.65 3.42
CA LEU A 37 2.38 11.36 3.07
C LEU A 37 3.38 10.24 3.33
N ILE A 38 2.93 9.18 4.01
CA ILE A 38 3.71 7.94 4.18
C ILE A 38 3.11 6.81 3.36
N GLN A 39 3.96 6.04 2.67
CA GLN A 39 3.59 4.78 2.02
C GLN A 39 4.15 3.63 2.85
N THR A 40 3.30 2.68 3.21
CA THR A 40 3.68 1.53 4.04
C THR A 40 3.02 0.24 3.56
N ALA A 41 3.73 -0.87 3.73
CA ALA A 41 3.17 -2.22 3.62
C ALA A 41 2.58 -2.72 4.95
N GLY A 42 2.54 -1.90 5.98
CA GLY A 42 1.89 -2.19 7.25
C GLY A 42 2.72 -2.96 8.28
N LEU A 43 3.97 -3.31 7.96
CA LEU A 43 4.84 -4.06 8.86
C LEU A 43 5.65 -3.10 9.75
N PHE A 44 5.06 -2.64 10.83
CA PHE A 44 5.72 -1.72 11.77
C PHE A 44 5.20 -1.88 13.21
N ASN A 45 5.94 -1.34 14.17
CA ASN A 45 5.47 -1.25 15.56
C ASN A 45 4.47 -0.08 15.69
N TYR A 46 3.19 -0.41 15.87
CA TYR A 46 2.13 0.59 15.93
C TYR A 46 2.33 1.65 17.01
N LYS A 47 2.75 1.24 18.22
CA LYS A 47 2.92 2.18 19.34
C LYS A 47 4.05 3.19 19.09
N VAL A 48 5.11 2.76 18.43
CA VAL A 48 6.21 3.66 18.02
C VAL A 48 5.73 4.60 16.91
N PHE A 49 5.03 4.08 15.92
CA PHE A 49 4.41 4.88 14.85
C PHE A 49 3.45 5.94 15.40
N GLU A 50 2.56 5.55 16.29
CA GLU A 50 1.58 6.43 16.94
C GLU A 50 2.23 7.62 17.66
N ASN A 51 3.39 7.41 18.27
CA ASN A 51 4.08 8.45 19.03
C ASN A 51 5.01 9.32 18.17
N LEU A 52 5.69 8.75 17.19
CA LEU A 52 6.79 9.42 16.50
C LEU A 52 6.41 9.95 15.10
N VAL A 53 5.53 9.28 14.37
CA VAL A 53 5.25 9.58 12.96
C VAL A 53 3.84 10.11 12.77
N LEU A 54 2.85 9.45 13.36
CA LEU A 54 1.44 9.74 13.20
C LEU A 54 1.07 11.22 13.50
N PRO A 55 1.60 11.88 14.55
CA PRO A 55 1.26 13.28 14.86
C PRO A 55 1.63 14.28 13.76
N TYR A 56 2.48 13.88 12.84
CA TYR A 56 3.00 14.72 11.76
C TYR A 56 2.61 14.19 10.37
N THR A 57 1.67 13.24 10.28
CA THR A 57 1.24 12.61 9.04
C THR A 57 -0.14 13.12 8.62
N ASP A 58 -0.27 13.56 7.37
CA ASP A 58 -1.56 13.98 6.80
C ASP A 58 -2.24 12.83 6.04
N THR A 59 -1.46 12.05 5.28
CA THR A 59 -1.99 10.96 4.45
C THR A 59 -1.18 9.69 4.63
N ILE A 60 -1.87 8.55 4.68
CA ILE A 60 -1.29 7.23 4.75
C ILE A 60 -1.75 6.42 3.54
N TYR A 61 -0.81 6.02 2.69
CA TYR A 61 -1.04 5.00 1.67
C TYR A 61 -0.67 3.64 2.24
N PHE A 62 -1.65 2.74 2.32
CA PHE A 62 -1.47 1.45 2.97
C PHE A 62 -1.65 0.31 1.96
N ASP A 63 -0.57 -0.44 1.68
CA ASP A 63 -0.57 -1.50 0.70
C ASP A 63 -1.07 -2.82 1.31
N LEU A 64 -2.19 -3.34 0.81
CA LEU A 64 -2.70 -4.69 1.07
C LEU A 64 -2.35 -5.60 -0.12
N LYS A 65 -1.65 -6.71 0.14
CA LYS A 65 -1.10 -7.56 -0.92
C LYS A 65 -1.79 -8.91 -1.01
N LEU A 66 -1.75 -9.70 0.06
CA LEU A 66 -2.31 -11.04 0.13
C LEU A 66 -3.05 -11.23 1.44
N MET A 67 -4.26 -11.78 1.38
CA MET A 67 -5.09 -12.05 2.56
C MET A 67 -4.75 -13.39 3.20
N ASP A 68 -4.34 -14.39 2.41
CA ASP A 68 -3.83 -15.64 2.93
C ASP A 68 -2.46 -15.44 3.56
N SER A 69 -2.29 -15.88 4.82
CA SER A 69 -1.08 -15.64 5.61
C SER A 69 0.12 -16.46 5.15
N ASP A 70 -0.11 -17.66 4.65
CA ASP A 70 0.97 -18.53 4.17
C ASP A 70 1.46 -18.05 2.82
N ALA A 71 0.55 -17.66 1.92
CA ALA A 71 0.89 -16.99 0.66
C ALA A 71 1.63 -15.67 0.91
N HIS A 72 1.18 -14.86 1.88
CA HIS A 72 1.87 -13.62 2.24
C HIS A 72 3.30 -13.90 2.75
N LYS A 73 3.46 -14.91 3.59
CA LYS A 73 4.80 -15.34 4.04
C LYS A 73 5.67 -15.85 2.90
N GLN A 74 5.08 -16.57 1.95
CA GLN A 74 5.81 -17.10 0.78
C GLN A 74 6.32 -15.98 -0.12
N TYR A 75 5.48 -14.99 -0.47
CA TYR A 75 5.81 -13.95 -1.46
C TYR A 75 6.37 -12.67 -0.85
N CYS A 76 6.00 -12.34 0.40
CA CYS A 76 6.43 -11.12 1.09
C CYS A 76 7.42 -11.38 2.23
N GLY A 77 7.73 -12.64 2.55
CA GLY A 77 8.71 -13.02 3.56
C GLY A 77 8.21 -13.05 5.01
N VAL A 78 7.01 -12.55 5.28
CA VAL A 78 6.41 -12.47 6.62
C VAL A 78 4.91 -12.80 6.58
N PRO A 79 4.33 -13.33 7.66
CA PRO A 79 2.87 -13.45 7.79
C PRO A 79 2.20 -12.07 7.90
N ASN A 80 0.92 -11.98 7.57
CA ASN A 80 0.19 -10.71 7.49
C ASN A 80 -0.60 -10.30 8.73
N HIS A 81 -0.60 -11.08 9.80
CA HIS A 81 -1.44 -10.82 10.99
C HIS A 81 -1.22 -9.42 11.59
N SER A 82 0.04 -9.03 11.81
CA SER A 82 0.39 -7.71 12.33
C SER A 82 0.06 -6.58 11.35
N ILE A 83 0.16 -6.85 10.04
CA ILE A 83 -0.20 -5.91 8.97
C ILE A 83 -1.70 -5.63 9.02
N HIS A 84 -2.53 -6.67 9.09
CA HIS A 84 -3.99 -6.54 9.19
C HIS A 84 -4.41 -5.84 10.49
N GLU A 85 -3.74 -6.13 11.61
CA GLU A 85 -3.98 -5.43 12.88
C GLU A 85 -3.65 -3.94 12.77
N ASN A 86 -2.51 -3.60 12.19
CA ASN A 86 -2.11 -2.22 11.95
C ASN A 86 -3.08 -1.50 11.01
N PHE A 87 -3.54 -2.18 9.94
CA PHE A 87 -4.54 -1.63 9.05
C PHE A 87 -5.83 -1.25 9.78
N ARG A 88 -6.37 -2.16 10.61
CA ARG A 88 -7.58 -1.88 11.41
C ARG A 88 -7.41 -0.66 12.30
N LYS A 89 -6.27 -0.54 12.99
CA LYS A 89 -5.97 0.60 13.86
C LYS A 89 -5.89 1.91 13.07
N VAL A 90 -5.19 1.90 11.93
CA VAL A 90 -5.04 3.08 11.08
C VAL A 90 -6.39 3.50 10.48
N GLN A 91 -7.21 2.54 10.03
CA GLN A 91 -8.56 2.84 9.53
C GLN A 91 -9.51 3.37 10.62
N ALA A 92 -9.39 2.89 11.86
CA ALA A 92 -10.16 3.43 12.96
C ALA A 92 -9.81 4.91 13.22
N LEU A 93 -8.52 5.26 13.17
CA LEU A 93 -8.08 6.66 13.31
C LEU A 93 -8.65 7.57 12.21
N ALA A 94 -8.70 7.10 10.97
CA ALA A 94 -9.21 7.90 9.85
C ALA A 94 -10.68 8.32 10.02
N ARG A 95 -11.46 7.57 10.80
CA ARG A 95 -12.87 7.90 11.09
C ARG A 95 -13.01 9.08 12.05
N ASP A 96 -12.06 9.22 12.95
CA ASP A 96 -12.15 10.16 14.09
C ASP A 96 -11.19 11.34 13.96
N SER A 97 -10.40 11.40 12.89
CA SER A 97 -9.37 12.42 12.67
C SER A 97 -9.37 12.96 11.25
N VAL A 98 -8.54 13.99 11.04
CA VAL A 98 -8.31 14.60 9.71
C VAL A 98 -7.29 13.84 8.85
N ILE A 99 -6.81 12.69 9.32
CA ILE A 99 -5.84 11.89 8.57
C ILE A 99 -6.56 11.15 7.45
N GLU A 100 -6.06 11.30 6.24
CA GLU A 100 -6.53 10.54 5.10
C GLU A 100 -5.82 9.19 5.03
N VAL A 101 -6.59 8.10 4.89
CA VAL A 101 -6.05 6.77 4.68
C VAL A 101 -6.58 6.22 3.36
N LEU A 102 -5.67 5.97 2.42
CA LEU A 102 -6.00 5.35 1.14
C LEU A 102 -5.39 3.95 1.07
N PRO A 103 -6.19 2.89 1.19
CA PRO A 103 -5.75 1.53 0.92
C PRO A 103 -5.36 1.37 -0.54
N ARG A 104 -4.29 0.63 -0.79
CA ARG A 104 -3.84 0.34 -2.14
C ARG A 104 -3.61 -1.15 -2.32
N VAL A 105 -3.88 -1.63 -3.52
CA VAL A 105 -3.68 -3.04 -3.89
C VAL A 105 -2.75 -3.10 -5.10
N PRO A 106 -1.47 -3.48 -4.89
CA PRO A 106 -0.56 -3.73 -6.01
C PRO A 106 -0.92 -5.06 -6.67
N LEU A 107 -1.19 -5.02 -7.96
CA LEU A 107 -1.51 -6.19 -8.76
C LEU A 107 -0.21 -6.83 -9.27
N VAL A 108 -0.03 -8.10 -8.96
CA VAL A 108 1.03 -8.94 -9.51
C VAL A 108 0.37 -10.14 -10.15
N PRO A 109 0.56 -10.39 -11.47
CA PRO A 109 -0.11 -11.46 -12.18
C PRO A 109 0.02 -12.81 -11.49
N PHE A 110 -1.12 -13.52 -11.33
CA PHE A 110 -1.24 -14.85 -10.72
C PHE A 110 -0.88 -14.93 -9.22
N ILE A 111 -0.57 -13.80 -8.58
CA ILE A 111 -0.21 -13.77 -7.15
C ILE A 111 -1.21 -12.93 -6.37
N THR A 112 -1.26 -11.64 -6.63
CA THR A 112 -2.14 -10.73 -5.87
C THR A 112 -3.43 -10.40 -6.61
N ASP A 113 -3.48 -10.62 -7.93
CA ASP A 113 -4.60 -10.28 -8.81
C ASP A 113 -5.65 -11.40 -8.97
N THR A 114 -5.54 -12.48 -8.19
CA THR A 114 -6.53 -13.57 -8.24
C THR A 114 -7.88 -13.12 -7.68
N ASP A 115 -8.97 -13.61 -8.24
CA ASP A 115 -10.34 -13.26 -7.81
C ASP A 115 -10.57 -13.58 -6.33
N GLU A 116 -10.00 -14.68 -5.84
CA GLU A 116 -10.08 -15.08 -4.43
C GLU A 116 -9.40 -14.04 -3.54
N ASN A 117 -8.17 -13.64 -3.87
CA ASN A 117 -7.44 -12.68 -3.07
C ASN A 117 -8.10 -11.29 -3.10
N LEU A 118 -8.49 -10.82 -4.28
CA LEU A 118 -9.13 -9.50 -4.43
C LEU A 118 -10.48 -9.45 -3.73
N SER A 119 -11.28 -10.54 -3.80
CA SER A 119 -12.53 -10.65 -3.06
C SER A 119 -12.31 -10.62 -1.56
N ALA A 120 -11.33 -11.36 -1.05
CA ALA A 120 -10.99 -11.36 0.37
C ALA A 120 -10.48 -9.99 0.85
N ILE A 121 -9.69 -9.28 0.03
CA ILE A 121 -9.27 -7.90 0.32
C ILE A 121 -10.48 -6.97 0.36
N ALA A 122 -11.41 -7.07 -0.61
CA ALA A 122 -12.59 -6.23 -0.66
C ALA A 122 -13.49 -6.44 0.57
N ASP A 123 -13.72 -7.69 0.96
CA ASP A 123 -14.50 -8.02 2.16
C ASP A 123 -13.82 -7.47 3.42
N PHE A 124 -12.50 -7.63 3.55
CA PHE A 124 -11.73 -7.06 4.66
C PHE A 124 -11.78 -5.52 4.69
N MET A 125 -11.72 -4.86 3.52
CA MET A 125 -11.88 -3.42 3.42
C MET A 125 -13.26 -2.96 3.88
N LEU A 126 -14.34 -3.65 3.47
CA LEU A 126 -15.72 -3.34 3.88
C LEU A 126 -15.92 -3.50 5.38
N GLU A 127 -15.41 -4.58 5.98
CA GLU A 127 -15.41 -4.79 7.44
C GLU A 127 -14.77 -3.62 8.19
N ASN A 128 -13.79 -2.97 7.58
CA ASN A 128 -13.08 -1.82 8.14
C ASN A 128 -13.64 -0.46 7.67
N GLY A 129 -14.78 -0.45 6.97
CA GLY A 129 -15.49 0.77 6.57
C GLY A 129 -14.82 1.55 5.43
N VAL A 130 -13.95 0.90 4.66
CA VAL A 130 -13.31 1.48 3.48
C VAL A 130 -14.34 1.68 2.37
N LYS A 131 -14.33 2.88 1.77
CA LYS A 131 -15.19 3.22 0.63
C LYS A 131 -14.41 3.58 -0.63
N ASN A 132 -13.15 3.93 -0.48
CA ASN A 132 -12.26 4.35 -1.57
C ASN A 132 -10.93 3.61 -1.43
N MET A 133 -10.39 3.17 -2.54
CA MET A 133 -9.10 2.51 -2.61
C MET A 133 -8.40 2.79 -3.93
N GLN A 134 -7.12 2.43 -4.03
CA GLN A 134 -6.37 2.55 -5.27
C GLN A 134 -5.85 1.19 -5.71
N ILE A 135 -6.06 0.85 -6.97
CA ILE A 135 -5.36 -0.25 -7.64
C ILE A 135 -4.06 0.28 -8.24
N LEU A 136 -2.98 -0.47 -8.04
CA LEU A 136 -1.69 -0.23 -8.67
C LEU A 136 -1.47 -1.33 -9.72
N PRO A 137 -1.65 -1.02 -11.02
CA PRO A 137 -1.46 -1.99 -12.09
C PRO A 137 -0.03 -2.52 -12.13
N TYR A 138 0.13 -3.78 -12.55
CA TYR A 138 1.44 -4.37 -12.70
C TYR A 138 2.29 -3.64 -13.74
N ASN A 139 3.50 -3.28 -13.32
CA ASN A 139 4.48 -2.62 -14.16
C ASN A 139 5.79 -3.45 -14.18
N PRO A 140 6.18 -4.05 -15.34
CA PRO A 140 7.34 -4.93 -15.44
C PRO A 140 8.69 -4.22 -15.34
N ILE A 141 8.75 -2.88 -15.35
CA ILE A 141 10.01 -2.10 -15.32
C ILE A 141 10.86 -2.41 -14.07
N TRP A 142 10.27 -2.94 -13.00
CA TRP A 142 11.04 -3.36 -11.83
C TRP A 142 12.04 -4.49 -12.15
N LEU A 143 11.77 -5.32 -13.17
CA LEU A 143 12.68 -6.37 -13.61
C LEU A 143 14.03 -5.82 -14.07
N ASP A 144 14.07 -4.63 -14.66
CA ASP A 144 15.29 -3.94 -15.08
C ASP A 144 16.15 -3.48 -13.90
N LYS A 145 15.57 -3.42 -12.71
CA LYS A 145 16.27 -3.01 -11.49
C LYS A 145 16.94 -4.19 -10.77
N LEU A 146 16.49 -5.43 -11.00
CA LEU A 146 17.00 -6.62 -10.31
C LEU A 146 18.52 -6.79 -10.40
N PRO A 147 19.17 -6.60 -11.57
CA PRO A 147 20.62 -6.72 -11.68
C PRO A 147 21.38 -5.70 -10.80
N ARG A 148 20.76 -4.53 -10.55
CA ARG A 148 21.38 -3.45 -9.75
C ARG A 148 21.38 -3.74 -8.25
N PHE A 149 20.48 -4.63 -7.80
CA PHE A 149 20.38 -5.01 -6.39
C PHE A 149 21.15 -6.31 -6.06
N GLY A 150 21.92 -6.86 -7.04
CA GLY A 150 22.66 -8.11 -6.85
C GLY A 150 21.76 -9.35 -6.62
N SER A 151 20.47 -9.22 -6.78
CA SER A 151 19.52 -10.31 -6.66
C SER A 151 19.51 -11.11 -7.95
N VAL A 152 20.03 -12.34 -7.89
CA VAL A 152 20.06 -13.28 -9.03
C VAL A 152 18.82 -14.21 -9.03
N GLN A 153 17.95 -14.12 -8.03
CA GLN A 153 16.69 -14.87 -8.05
C GLN A 153 15.76 -14.24 -9.09
N ARG A 154 15.79 -14.85 -10.28
CA ARG A 154 14.67 -14.73 -11.22
C ARG A 154 13.48 -15.38 -10.52
N LEU A 155 12.63 -14.56 -9.96
CA LEU A 155 11.28 -15.00 -9.61
C LEU A 155 10.59 -15.24 -10.96
N ASP A 156 10.55 -16.50 -11.36
CA ASP A 156 9.80 -16.91 -12.55
C ASP A 156 8.32 -16.99 -12.14
N PHE A 157 7.62 -15.90 -12.35
CA PHE A 157 6.18 -15.83 -12.09
C PHE A 157 5.33 -16.33 -13.26
N GLY A 158 5.94 -17.01 -14.24
CA GLY A 158 5.26 -17.53 -15.42
C GLY A 158 5.10 -16.50 -16.57
N GLU A 159 4.40 -16.94 -17.61
CA GLU A 159 4.10 -16.10 -18.77
C GLU A 159 3.21 -14.93 -18.37
N GLY A 160 3.67 -13.72 -18.59
CA GLY A 160 2.91 -12.48 -18.30
C GLY A 160 3.68 -11.46 -17.46
N THR A 161 4.66 -11.89 -16.66
CA THR A 161 5.42 -10.98 -15.79
C THR A 161 6.38 -10.04 -16.54
N GLY A 162 6.65 -10.29 -17.80
CA GLY A 162 7.44 -9.41 -18.67
C GLY A 162 6.61 -8.34 -19.40
N LYS A 163 5.30 -8.23 -19.18
CA LYS A 163 4.41 -7.32 -19.89
C LYS A 163 3.61 -6.46 -18.93
N PHE A 164 3.21 -5.28 -19.36
CA PHE A 164 2.20 -4.50 -18.64
C PHE A 164 0.88 -5.26 -18.54
N MET A 165 0.14 -5.03 -17.46
CA MET A 165 -1.18 -5.62 -17.28
C MET A 165 -2.12 -5.15 -18.40
N PRO A 166 -2.84 -6.07 -19.09
CA PRO A 166 -3.84 -5.69 -20.07
C PRO A 166 -5.03 -4.95 -19.44
N ASP A 167 -5.65 -4.02 -20.19
CA ASP A 167 -6.82 -3.27 -19.72
C ASP A 167 -7.97 -4.18 -19.29
N ALA A 168 -8.23 -5.27 -20.01
CA ALA A 168 -9.29 -6.23 -19.66
C ALA A 168 -9.07 -6.89 -18.31
N GLU A 169 -7.81 -7.20 -17.94
CA GLU A 169 -7.48 -7.74 -16.63
C GLU A 169 -7.62 -6.68 -15.53
N LEU A 170 -7.25 -5.44 -15.84
CA LEU A 170 -7.42 -4.33 -14.94
C LEU A 170 -8.89 -4.03 -14.68
N ASP A 171 -9.73 -4.06 -15.72
CA ASP A 171 -11.19 -3.90 -15.62
C ASP A 171 -11.80 -5.02 -14.76
N ARG A 172 -11.41 -6.28 -14.96
CA ARG A 172 -11.82 -7.42 -14.13
C ARG A 172 -11.48 -7.18 -12.64
N CYS A 173 -10.24 -6.81 -12.35
CA CYS A 173 -9.81 -6.55 -10.98
C CYS A 173 -10.58 -5.38 -10.35
N THR A 174 -10.84 -4.33 -11.12
CA THR A 174 -11.61 -3.15 -10.67
C THR A 174 -13.05 -3.53 -10.33
N GLU A 175 -13.72 -4.32 -11.18
CA GLU A 175 -15.11 -4.76 -10.99
C GLU A 175 -15.34 -5.53 -9.69
N ILE A 176 -14.34 -6.28 -9.22
CA ILE A 176 -14.44 -7.02 -7.95
C ILE A 176 -14.70 -6.08 -6.77
N PHE A 177 -14.06 -4.91 -6.75
CA PHE A 177 -14.25 -3.91 -5.70
C PHE A 177 -15.50 -3.05 -5.94
N GLU A 178 -15.71 -2.59 -7.16
CA GLU A 178 -16.82 -1.69 -7.51
C GLU A 178 -18.17 -2.36 -7.36
N SER A 179 -18.28 -3.65 -7.72
CA SER A 179 -19.51 -4.44 -7.49
C SER A 179 -19.90 -4.58 -6.01
N ARG A 180 -18.94 -4.38 -5.11
CA ARG A 180 -19.15 -4.37 -3.65
C ARG A 180 -19.33 -2.95 -3.07
N GLY A 181 -19.36 -1.92 -3.93
CA GLY A 181 -19.55 -0.53 -3.51
C GLY A 181 -18.30 0.17 -3.01
N ILE A 182 -17.12 -0.36 -3.32
CA ILE A 182 -15.82 0.31 -3.06
C ILE A 182 -15.41 1.06 -4.32
N HIS A 183 -15.25 2.37 -4.22
CA HIS A 183 -14.79 3.19 -5.34
C HIS A 183 -13.28 2.99 -5.59
N VAL A 184 -12.91 2.70 -6.84
CA VAL A 184 -11.54 2.38 -7.24
C VAL A 184 -10.90 3.57 -7.97
N HIS A 185 -9.80 4.06 -7.43
CA HIS A 185 -8.90 4.96 -8.14
C HIS A 185 -7.87 4.14 -8.91
N CYS A 186 -7.79 4.31 -10.21
CA CYS A 186 -6.80 3.67 -11.06
C CYS A 186 -6.15 4.69 -11.98
N HIS A 187 -4.82 4.76 -11.97
CA HIS A 187 -4.04 5.52 -12.97
C HIS A 187 -3.61 4.53 -14.05
N ARG A 188 -4.23 4.64 -15.21
CA ARG A 188 -3.88 3.88 -16.44
C ARG A 188 -2.65 4.45 -17.12
#